data_d6b0a2515e84a0edfbe7ca8aac71d975
#
_entry.id   d6b0a2515e84a0edfbe7ca8aac71d975
#
_cell.length_a   1.000
_cell.length_b   1.000
_cell.length_c   1.000
_cell.angle_alpha   90.00
_cell.angle_beta   90.00
_cell.angle_gamma   90.00
#
_symmetry.space_group_name_H-M   'P 1'
#
loop_
_entity.id
_entity.type
_entity.pdbx_description
1 polymer ?
#
loop_
_entity_poly.entity_id
_entity_poly.type
_entity_poly.pdbx_seq_one_letter_code
_entity_poly.pdbx_strand_id
1 'polypeptide(L)'
;MVDVMEIDIDRPEKVVYVVGLGPGDPFYMTQQAANTLESVDAICGYKVYLDLIRDEFPCEEYYSTGMTQEIDRCRWALEKASTGKRVALVCSGDAGVYGMASPLLELAPDYPDVAVDIVPGLTAALSGGAVLGAPLAHDFCVISLSDRLTPWEVIEKRLACAAMGDFCVALYNPSSKGRPDYLAKAVHILLENGKSADTVCGLSLIHI
;
A
#
# COMPACT_ATOMS: atom_id res chain seq x y z
N MET A 1 -6.80 -33.63 -5.08
CA MET A 1 -5.46 -33.16 -4.71
C MET A 1 -4.94 -32.49 -5.96
N VAL A 2 -4.98 -31.16 -6.03
CA VAL A 2 -4.43 -30.41 -7.16
C VAL A 2 -2.95 -30.28 -6.84
N ASP A 3 -2.09 -30.90 -7.65
CA ASP A 3 -0.65 -30.67 -7.59
C ASP A 3 -0.42 -29.19 -7.81
N VAL A 4 0.01 -28.50 -6.77
CA VAL A 4 0.59 -27.18 -6.90
C VAL A 4 1.90 -27.40 -7.62
N MET A 5 1.92 -27.19 -8.95
CA MET A 5 3.17 -27.10 -9.69
C MET A 5 4.06 -26.08 -8.95
N GLU A 6 5.12 -26.56 -8.32
CA GLU A 6 6.28 -25.73 -8.01
C GLU A 6 6.76 -25.19 -9.35
N ILE A 7 6.36 -23.98 -9.67
CA ILE A 7 6.96 -23.21 -10.74
C ILE A 7 8.32 -22.80 -10.17
N ASP A 8 9.33 -23.62 -10.41
CA ASP A 8 10.73 -23.23 -10.27
C ASP A 8 11.01 -22.21 -11.38
N ILE A 9 10.50 -21.01 -11.18
CA ILE A 9 10.84 -19.86 -11.99
C ILE A 9 12.26 -19.52 -11.54
N ASP A 10 13.21 -19.65 -12.45
CA ASP A 10 14.56 -19.12 -12.33
C ASP A 10 14.44 -17.65 -11.88
N ARG A 11 14.48 -17.43 -10.56
CA ARG A 11 14.20 -16.10 -9.98
C ARG A 11 15.34 -15.19 -10.36
N PRO A 12 15.08 -14.06 -11.01
CA PRO A 12 16.14 -13.17 -11.45
C PRO A 12 17.01 -12.77 -10.26
N GLU A 13 18.33 -12.79 -10.45
CA GLU A 13 19.29 -12.35 -9.43
C GLU A 13 19.15 -10.84 -9.12
N LYS A 14 18.72 -10.05 -10.12
CA LYS A 14 18.50 -8.61 -10.01
C LYS A 14 17.00 -8.31 -9.99
N VAL A 15 16.43 -8.24 -8.81
CA VAL A 15 14.98 -8.02 -8.67
C VAL A 15 14.66 -7.14 -7.47
N VAL A 16 13.69 -6.25 -7.66
CA VAL A 16 13.02 -5.54 -6.56
C VAL A 16 11.61 -6.09 -6.42
N TYR A 17 11.33 -6.69 -5.27
CA TYR A 17 9.98 -7.05 -4.85
C TYR A 17 9.35 -5.88 -4.12
N VAL A 18 8.23 -5.36 -4.60
CA VAL A 18 7.45 -4.37 -3.84
C VAL A 18 6.40 -5.10 -3.02
N VAL A 19 6.62 -5.18 -1.72
CA VAL A 19 5.87 -6.08 -0.84
C VAL A 19 4.88 -5.31 0.02
N GLY A 20 3.60 -5.65 -0.11
CA GLY A 20 2.54 -5.20 0.78
C GLY A 20 2.52 -6.05 2.07
N LEU A 21 2.76 -5.43 3.21
CA LEU A 21 2.82 -6.11 4.52
C LEU A 21 1.44 -6.39 5.14
N GLY A 22 0.36 -5.91 4.53
CA GLY A 22 -0.95 -5.97 5.16
C GLY A 22 -1.12 -4.94 6.28
N PRO A 23 -2.00 -5.20 7.26
CA PRO A 23 -2.33 -4.24 8.33
C PRO A 23 -1.30 -4.16 9.46
N GLY A 24 -0.18 -4.86 9.37
CA GLY A 24 0.95 -4.75 10.30
C GLY A 24 1.21 -5.98 11.18
N ASP A 25 0.20 -6.78 11.47
CA ASP A 25 0.39 -8.06 12.16
C ASP A 25 0.78 -9.14 11.12
N PRO A 26 1.89 -9.87 11.32
CA PRO A 26 2.34 -10.94 10.43
C PRO A 26 1.28 -12.01 10.14
N PHE A 27 0.36 -12.25 11.06
CA PHE A 27 -0.75 -13.18 10.87
C PHE A 27 -1.63 -12.82 9.65
N TYR A 28 -1.71 -11.52 9.30
CA TYR A 28 -2.47 -11.03 8.14
C TYR A 28 -1.60 -10.81 6.90
N MET A 29 -0.34 -11.21 6.95
CA MET A 29 0.54 -11.16 5.79
C MET A 29 0.19 -12.29 4.82
N THR A 30 0.30 -12.02 3.52
CA THR A 30 0.15 -13.09 2.53
C THR A 30 1.34 -14.06 2.61
N GLN A 31 1.10 -15.34 2.34
CA GLN A 31 2.18 -16.34 2.31
C GLN A 31 3.27 -15.96 1.28
N GLN A 32 2.87 -15.36 0.16
CA GLN A 32 3.82 -14.86 -0.84
C GLN A 32 4.71 -13.78 -0.28
N ALA A 33 4.15 -12.82 0.48
CA ALA A 33 4.93 -11.75 1.11
C ALA A 33 5.94 -12.33 2.12
N ALA A 34 5.51 -13.25 3.00
CA ALA A 34 6.38 -13.91 3.96
C ALA A 34 7.54 -14.65 3.26
N ASN A 35 7.23 -15.51 2.30
CA ASN A 35 8.24 -16.27 1.54
C ASN A 35 9.23 -15.35 0.78
N THR A 36 8.74 -14.20 0.29
CA THR A 36 9.59 -13.21 -0.36
C THR A 36 10.56 -12.59 0.62
N LEU A 37 10.06 -12.14 1.79
CA LEU A 37 10.89 -11.51 2.83
C LEU A 37 11.97 -12.47 3.38
N GLU A 38 11.67 -13.78 3.48
CA GLU A 38 12.64 -14.79 3.88
C GLU A 38 13.74 -15.03 2.83
N SER A 39 13.49 -14.68 1.57
CA SER A 39 14.36 -15.05 0.43
C SER A 39 15.22 -13.90 -0.11
N VAL A 40 15.04 -12.67 0.37
CA VAL A 40 15.76 -11.50 -0.15
C VAL A 40 17.08 -11.23 0.60
N ASP A 41 17.99 -10.52 -0.08
CA ASP A 41 19.30 -10.15 0.45
C ASP A 41 19.27 -8.80 1.20
N ALA A 42 18.29 -7.95 0.89
CA ALA A 42 18.13 -6.64 1.52
C ALA A 42 16.66 -6.23 1.60
N ILE A 43 16.29 -5.51 2.66
CA ILE A 43 14.94 -4.99 2.87
C ILE A 43 15.00 -3.49 3.08
N CYS A 44 14.18 -2.74 2.36
CA CYS A 44 14.04 -1.30 2.56
C CYS A 44 12.60 -0.88 2.75
N GLY A 45 12.40 0.22 3.49
CA GLY A 45 11.06 0.72 3.77
C GLY A 45 11.06 1.96 4.66
N TYR A 46 9.85 2.40 5.01
CA TYR A 46 9.69 3.38 6.08
C TYR A 46 10.01 2.72 7.43
N LYS A 47 10.72 3.45 8.30
CA LYS A 47 11.25 2.92 9.57
C LYS A 47 10.20 2.14 10.38
N VAL A 48 9.00 2.68 10.53
CA VAL A 48 7.93 2.04 11.32
C VAL A 48 7.55 0.67 10.74
N TYR A 49 7.52 0.52 9.42
CA TYR A 49 7.19 -0.77 8.79
C TYR A 49 8.32 -1.79 8.94
N LEU A 50 9.57 -1.34 8.88
CA LEU A 50 10.72 -2.21 9.12
C LEU A 50 10.75 -2.69 10.57
N ASP A 51 10.41 -1.83 11.53
CA ASP A 51 10.38 -2.18 12.95
C ASP A 51 9.33 -3.27 13.26
N LEU A 52 8.26 -3.40 12.42
CA LEU A 52 7.23 -4.45 12.56
C LEU A 52 7.71 -5.85 12.14
N ILE A 53 8.66 -5.92 11.22
CA ILE A 53 9.03 -7.18 10.56
C ILE A 53 10.44 -7.67 10.88
N ARG A 54 11.27 -6.81 11.45
CA ARG A 54 12.70 -7.05 11.63
C ARG A 54 13.02 -8.29 12.47
N ASP A 55 12.24 -8.54 13.51
CA ASP A 55 12.45 -9.67 14.41
C ASP A 55 12.04 -11.00 13.78
N GLU A 56 11.08 -10.98 12.87
CA GLU A 56 10.52 -12.16 12.20
C GLU A 56 11.25 -12.51 10.91
N PHE A 57 11.71 -11.50 10.17
CA PHE A 57 12.43 -11.69 8.91
C PHE A 57 13.84 -11.12 8.98
N PRO A 58 14.78 -11.81 9.68
CA PRO A 58 16.16 -11.34 9.78
C PRO A 58 16.81 -11.27 8.42
N CYS A 59 17.43 -10.14 8.10
CA CYS A 59 18.06 -9.87 6.82
C CYS A 59 19.44 -9.23 7.05
N GLU A 60 20.38 -9.46 6.13
CA GLU A 60 21.75 -8.92 6.25
C GLU A 60 21.77 -7.39 6.20
N GLU A 61 20.86 -6.79 5.42
CA GLU A 61 20.84 -5.35 5.22
C GLU A 61 19.42 -4.78 5.29
N TYR A 62 19.27 -3.78 6.16
CA TYR A 62 18.05 -2.98 6.26
C TYR A 62 18.35 -1.52 5.92
N TYR A 63 17.57 -0.95 5.01
CA TYR A 63 17.64 0.47 4.67
C TYR A 63 16.33 1.17 5.01
N SER A 64 16.40 2.21 5.83
CA SER A 64 15.23 2.99 6.22
C SER A 64 15.39 4.46 5.87
N THR A 65 14.29 5.08 5.46
CA THR A 65 14.22 6.53 5.31
C THR A 65 13.04 7.09 6.09
N GLY A 66 13.04 8.42 6.26
CA GLY A 66 11.92 9.15 6.86
C GLY A 66 10.69 9.22 5.95
N MET A 67 9.64 9.85 6.45
CA MET A 67 8.48 10.25 5.66
C MET A 67 8.90 11.22 4.55
N THR A 68 8.20 11.20 3.42
CA THR A 68 8.44 12.05 2.23
C THR A 68 9.73 11.74 1.45
N GLN A 69 10.36 10.60 1.72
CA GLN A 69 11.56 10.13 1.03
C GLN A 69 11.27 8.85 0.23
N GLU A 70 10.08 8.75 -0.36
CA GLU A 70 9.62 7.59 -1.13
C GLU A 70 10.52 7.33 -2.34
N ILE A 71 10.90 8.38 -3.05
CA ILE A 71 11.77 8.30 -4.24
C ILE A 71 13.18 7.82 -3.87
N ASP A 72 13.72 8.27 -2.74
CA ASP A 72 15.05 7.84 -2.28
C ASP A 72 15.06 6.34 -1.95
N ARG A 73 13.98 5.83 -1.35
CA ARG A 73 13.82 4.38 -1.10
C ARG A 73 13.74 3.58 -2.41
N CYS A 74 12.95 4.05 -3.37
CA CYS A 74 12.84 3.40 -4.67
C CYS A 74 14.18 3.36 -5.39
N ARG A 75 14.89 4.49 -5.42
CA ARG A 75 16.21 4.57 -6.05
C ARG A 75 17.21 3.64 -5.37
N TRP A 76 17.28 3.67 -4.04
CA TRP A 76 18.16 2.78 -3.30
C TRP A 76 17.85 1.30 -3.60
N ALA A 77 16.58 0.91 -3.66
CA ALA A 77 16.19 -0.47 -3.96
C ALA A 77 16.65 -0.90 -5.37
N LEU A 78 16.45 -0.06 -6.37
CA LEU A 78 16.86 -0.33 -7.76
C LEU A 78 18.39 -0.36 -7.90
N GLU A 79 19.12 0.59 -7.30
CA GLU A 79 20.57 0.62 -7.28
C GLU A 79 21.14 -0.63 -6.58
N LYS A 80 20.55 -1.03 -5.46
CA LYS A 80 20.99 -2.23 -4.75
C LYS A 80 20.73 -3.49 -5.56
N ALA A 81 19.58 -3.62 -6.18
CA ALA A 81 19.26 -4.77 -7.05
C ALA A 81 20.17 -4.82 -8.28
N SER A 82 20.61 -3.68 -8.84
CA SER A 82 21.56 -3.63 -9.95
C SER A 82 22.89 -4.29 -9.64
N THR A 83 23.25 -4.41 -8.36
CA THR A 83 24.48 -5.10 -7.92
C THR A 83 24.35 -6.63 -7.89
N GLY A 84 23.24 -7.21 -8.33
CA GLY A 84 22.99 -8.65 -8.31
C GLY A 84 22.33 -9.12 -7.00
N LYS A 85 21.54 -8.26 -6.36
CA LYS A 85 20.84 -8.57 -5.11
C LYS A 85 19.33 -8.64 -5.33
N ARG A 86 18.66 -9.50 -4.54
CA ARG A 86 17.21 -9.54 -4.41
C ARG A 86 16.82 -8.58 -3.30
N VAL A 87 15.99 -7.61 -3.58
CA VAL A 87 15.64 -6.53 -2.66
C VAL A 87 14.13 -6.50 -2.43
N ALA A 88 13.69 -6.43 -1.18
CA ALA A 88 12.30 -6.13 -0.85
C ALA A 88 12.15 -4.63 -0.50
N LEU A 89 11.24 -3.95 -1.21
CA LEU A 89 10.75 -2.63 -0.85
C LEU A 89 9.38 -2.78 -0.19
N VAL A 90 9.33 -2.61 1.13
CA VAL A 90 8.10 -2.88 1.90
C VAL A 90 7.25 -1.64 2.12
N CYS A 91 5.93 -1.83 2.13
CA CYS A 91 4.95 -0.82 2.51
C CYS A 91 3.77 -1.47 3.27
N SER A 92 3.04 -0.69 4.05
CA SER A 92 1.83 -1.18 4.71
C SER A 92 0.71 -1.43 3.70
N GLY A 93 -0.25 -2.26 4.06
CA GLY A 93 -1.39 -2.59 3.23
C GLY A 93 -0.98 -3.35 1.97
N ASP A 94 -1.42 -2.88 0.82
CA ASP A 94 -1.13 -3.42 -0.50
C ASP A 94 -0.15 -2.53 -1.27
N ALA A 95 0.78 -3.13 -1.99
CA ALA A 95 1.82 -2.41 -2.73
C ALA A 95 1.25 -1.55 -3.87
N GLY A 96 0.13 -1.94 -4.47
CA GLY A 96 -0.53 -1.24 -5.58
C GLY A 96 -1.63 -0.26 -5.15
N VAL A 97 -2.08 -0.31 -3.88
CA VAL A 97 -3.15 0.58 -3.39
C VAL A 97 -2.56 1.72 -2.57
N TYR A 98 -2.19 2.81 -3.23
CA TYR A 98 -1.47 3.96 -2.66
C TYR A 98 -0.16 3.58 -1.96
N GLY A 99 0.42 2.45 -2.36
CA GLY A 99 1.68 1.91 -1.86
C GLY A 99 2.88 2.34 -2.72
N MET A 100 3.94 1.55 -2.62
CA MET A 100 5.23 1.87 -3.24
C MET A 100 5.39 1.36 -4.68
N ALA A 101 4.40 0.64 -5.24
CA ALA A 101 4.52 0.08 -6.58
C ALA A 101 4.60 1.17 -7.66
N SER A 102 3.70 2.16 -7.63
CA SER A 102 3.69 3.23 -8.65
C SER A 102 4.99 4.04 -8.69
N PRO A 103 5.50 4.62 -7.58
CA PRO A 103 6.73 5.38 -7.62
C PRO A 103 7.97 4.54 -8.01
N LEU A 104 8.00 3.24 -7.68
CA LEU A 104 9.08 2.37 -8.13
C LEU A 104 9.02 2.12 -9.64
N LEU A 105 7.83 1.79 -10.16
CA LEU A 105 7.63 1.54 -11.58
C LEU A 105 7.92 2.77 -12.45
N GLU A 106 7.72 3.98 -11.93
CA GLU A 106 8.10 5.22 -12.62
C GLU A 106 9.61 5.37 -12.78
N LEU A 107 10.41 4.84 -11.84
CA LEU A 107 11.87 4.88 -11.90
C LEU A 107 12.50 3.65 -12.59
N ALA A 108 11.77 2.54 -12.67
CA ALA A 108 12.26 1.28 -13.22
C ALA A 108 12.85 1.37 -14.64
N PRO A 109 12.35 2.22 -15.57
CA PRO A 109 12.95 2.39 -16.90
C PRO A 109 14.42 2.84 -16.89
N ASP A 110 14.88 3.50 -15.83
CA ASP A 110 16.28 3.92 -15.67
C ASP A 110 17.21 2.74 -15.28
N TYR A 111 16.60 1.57 -14.95
CA TYR A 111 17.31 0.36 -14.50
C TYR A 111 16.86 -0.87 -15.31
N PRO A 112 17.11 -0.92 -16.62
CA PRO A 112 16.54 -1.92 -17.53
C PRO A 112 16.94 -3.38 -17.23
N ASP A 113 18.02 -3.59 -16.48
CA ASP A 113 18.52 -4.92 -16.10
C ASP A 113 17.90 -5.42 -14.77
N VAL A 114 17.07 -4.61 -14.11
CA VAL A 114 16.43 -4.95 -12.83
C VAL A 114 14.99 -5.34 -13.07
N ALA A 115 14.62 -6.55 -12.69
CA ALA A 115 13.23 -6.98 -12.69
C ALA A 115 12.46 -6.31 -11.53
N VAL A 116 11.19 -6.05 -11.74
CA VAL A 116 10.28 -5.57 -10.68
C VAL A 116 9.13 -6.54 -10.56
N ASP A 117 8.89 -7.02 -9.35
CA ASP A 117 7.75 -7.87 -9.02
C ASP A 117 6.91 -7.26 -7.90
N ILE A 118 5.58 -7.28 -8.08
CA ILE A 118 4.64 -6.68 -7.13
C ILE A 118 3.99 -7.79 -6.33
N VAL A 119 4.29 -7.82 -5.03
CA VAL A 119 3.76 -8.80 -4.10
C VAL A 119 2.56 -8.19 -3.35
N PRO A 120 1.35 -8.71 -3.56
CA PRO A 120 0.14 -8.13 -2.99
C PRO A 120 0.09 -8.28 -1.48
N GLY A 121 -0.56 -7.31 -0.83
CA GLY A 121 -0.87 -7.34 0.59
C GLY A 121 -2.35 -7.06 0.87
N LEU A 122 -2.77 -7.25 2.11
CA LEU A 122 -4.14 -6.96 2.54
C LEU A 122 -4.30 -5.45 2.76
N THR A 123 -4.95 -4.78 1.81
CA THR A 123 -5.17 -3.33 1.90
C THR A 123 -6.11 -2.94 3.04
N ALA A 124 -5.94 -1.74 3.59
CA ALA A 124 -6.72 -1.22 4.71
C ALA A 124 -8.24 -1.21 4.45
N ALA A 125 -8.69 -1.05 3.21
CA ALA A 125 -10.12 -1.15 2.88
C ALA A 125 -10.69 -2.52 3.25
N LEU A 126 -9.98 -3.59 2.95
CA LEU A 126 -10.43 -4.96 3.21
C LEU A 126 -10.25 -5.34 4.69
N SER A 127 -9.09 -5.05 5.28
CA SER A 127 -8.84 -5.36 6.69
C SER A 127 -9.73 -4.54 7.63
N GLY A 128 -9.93 -3.26 7.34
CA GLY A 128 -10.86 -2.40 8.08
C GLY A 128 -12.32 -2.79 7.86
N GLY A 129 -12.68 -3.17 6.64
CA GLY A 129 -13.99 -3.71 6.31
C GLY A 129 -14.35 -4.92 7.16
N ALA A 130 -13.41 -5.85 7.35
CA ALA A 130 -13.62 -7.03 8.20
C ALA A 130 -13.90 -6.68 9.68
N VAL A 131 -13.25 -5.63 10.20
CA VAL A 131 -13.51 -5.14 11.57
C VAL A 131 -14.91 -4.52 11.71
N LEU A 132 -15.39 -3.86 10.65
CA LEU A 132 -16.72 -3.23 10.62
C LEU A 132 -17.85 -4.20 10.24
N GLY A 133 -17.56 -5.46 10.01
CA GLY A 133 -18.50 -6.45 9.50
C GLY A 133 -18.32 -6.69 8.03
N ALA A 134 -19.29 -6.38 7.19
CA ALA A 134 -19.21 -6.56 5.74
C ALA A 134 -19.68 -5.31 4.96
N PRO A 135 -19.12 -4.11 5.21
CA PRO A 135 -19.57 -2.87 4.56
C PRO A 135 -19.29 -2.84 3.07
N LEU A 136 -18.39 -3.72 2.57
CA LEU A 136 -17.98 -3.82 1.17
C LEU A 136 -18.72 -4.94 0.41
N ALA A 137 -19.86 -5.39 0.91
CA ALA A 137 -20.63 -6.48 0.30
C ALA A 137 -21.27 -6.10 -1.06
N HIS A 138 -21.43 -4.81 -1.31
CA HIS A 138 -21.84 -4.23 -2.60
C HIS A 138 -20.65 -3.49 -3.25
N ASP A 139 -20.98 -2.71 -4.28
CA ASP A 139 -19.95 -1.93 -4.99
C ASP A 139 -19.28 -0.92 -4.07
N PHE A 140 -17.97 -0.86 -4.14
CA PHE A 140 -17.18 0.08 -3.36
C PHE A 140 -16.09 0.74 -4.20
N CYS A 141 -15.64 1.88 -3.74
CA CYS A 141 -14.52 2.61 -4.33
C CYS A 141 -13.52 3.03 -3.27
N VAL A 142 -12.28 3.25 -3.71
CA VAL A 142 -11.16 3.70 -2.88
C VAL A 142 -10.74 5.10 -3.34
N ILE A 143 -10.77 6.08 -2.42
CA ILE A 143 -10.45 7.48 -2.73
C ILE A 143 -9.41 7.98 -1.73
N SER A 144 -8.28 8.45 -2.25
CA SER A 144 -7.28 9.16 -1.44
C SER A 144 -7.65 10.63 -1.31
N LEU A 145 -7.62 11.15 -0.09
CA LEU A 145 -7.80 12.57 0.21
C LEU A 145 -6.47 13.36 0.13
N SER A 146 -5.39 12.73 -0.35
CA SER A 146 -4.12 13.43 -0.56
C SER A 146 -4.15 14.26 -1.83
N ASP A 147 -4.00 15.59 -1.68
CA ASP A 147 -3.92 16.55 -2.77
C ASP A 147 -2.48 16.80 -3.29
N ARG A 148 -1.52 15.98 -2.90
CA ARG A 148 -0.12 16.13 -3.32
C ARG A 148 0.09 15.90 -4.81
N LEU A 149 -0.62 14.92 -5.38
CA LEU A 149 -0.51 14.55 -6.79
C LEU A 149 -1.83 14.74 -7.56
N THR A 150 -2.93 14.98 -6.84
CA THR A 150 -4.27 15.11 -7.42
C THR A 150 -4.91 16.38 -6.89
N PRO A 151 -5.27 17.37 -7.72
CA PRO A 151 -5.94 18.58 -7.27
C PRO A 151 -7.21 18.27 -6.46
N TRP A 152 -7.50 19.11 -5.45
CA TRP A 152 -8.64 18.89 -4.55
C TRP A 152 -9.97 18.83 -5.31
N GLU A 153 -10.15 19.67 -6.33
CA GLU A 153 -11.35 19.72 -7.18
C GLU A 153 -11.64 18.37 -7.87
N VAL A 154 -10.58 17.61 -8.19
CA VAL A 154 -10.71 16.26 -8.76
C VAL A 154 -11.14 15.27 -7.68
N ILE A 155 -10.64 15.43 -6.46
CA ILE A 155 -11.04 14.59 -5.31
C ILE A 155 -12.51 14.86 -4.97
N GLU A 156 -12.94 16.11 -4.90
CA GLU A 156 -14.34 16.51 -4.70
C GLU A 156 -15.27 15.86 -5.73
N LYS A 157 -14.91 15.96 -7.00
CA LYS A 157 -15.68 15.32 -8.08
C LYS A 157 -15.80 13.81 -7.89
N ARG A 158 -14.72 13.12 -7.50
CA ARG A 158 -14.74 11.68 -7.24
C ARG A 158 -15.66 11.34 -6.08
N LEU A 159 -15.61 12.11 -4.98
CA LEU A 159 -16.48 11.94 -3.82
C LEU A 159 -17.96 12.12 -4.19
N ALA A 160 -18.29 13.18 -4.93
CA ALA A 160 -19.66 13.44 -5.40
C ALA A 160 -20.18 12.31 -6.29
N CYS A 161 -19.38 11.85 -7.27
CA CYS A 161 -19.74 10.73 -8.14
C CYS A 161 -19.94 9.42 -7.34
N ALA A 162 -19.09 9.15 -6.34
CA ALA A 162 -19.23 7.97 -5.50
C ALA A 162 -20.51 8.01 -4.65
N ALA A 163 -20.88 9.18 -4.13
CA ALA A 163 -22.11 9.37 -3.39
C ALA A 163 -23.35 9.20 -4.29
N MET A 164 -23.38 9.83 -5.46
CA MET A 164 -24.47 9.71 -6.42
C MET A 164 -24.64 8.27 -6.95
N GLY A 165 -23.55 7.52 -7.10
CA GLY A 165 -23.56 6.12 -7.48
C GLY A 165 -23.85 5.14 -6.33
N ASP A 166 -24.08 5.65 -5.13
CA ASP A 166 -24.31 4.90 -3.89
C ASP A 166 -23.19 3.90 -3.53
N PHE A 167 -21.95 4.15 -3.95
CA PHE A 167 -20.81 3.32 -3.59
C PHE A 167 -20.49 3.37 -2.09
N CYS A 168 -20.08 2.24 -1.52
CA CYS A 168 -19.34 2.27 -0.27
C CYS A 168 -17.96 2.89 -0.52
N VAL A 169 -17.54 3.86 0.29
CA VAL A 169 -16.31 4.63 0.05
C VAL A 169 -15.26 4.33 1.13
N ALA A 170 -14.12 3.80 0.71
CA ALA A 170 -12.94 3.68 1.56
C ALA A 170 -12.03 4.91 1.36
N LEU A 171 -11.92 5.77 2.38
CA LEU A 171 -11.10 6.98 2.35
C LEU A 171 -9.68 6.69 2.84
N TYR A 172 -8.68 7.02 2.02
CA TYR A 172 -7.26 6.91 2.33
C TYR A 172 -6.64 8.29 2.54
N ASN A 173 -5.57 8.35 3.33
CA ASN A 173 -4.86 9.58 3.65
C ASN A 173 -5.79 10.70 4.17
N PRO A 174 -6.66 10.40 5.15
CA PRO A 174 -7.76 11.29 5.54
C PRO A 174 -7.30 12.58 6.22
N SER A 175 -6.09 12.60 6.75
CA SER A 175 -5.57 13.76 7.48
C SER A 175 -4.05 13.83 7.43
N SER A 176 -3.51 15.04 7.56
CA SER A 176 -2.10 15.33 7.82
C SER A 176 -1.97 16.68 8.51
N LYS A 177 -0.76 17.05 8.97
CA LYS A 177 -0.53 18.38 9.60
C LYS A 177 -0.97 19.55 8.71
N GLY A 178 -0.82 19.42 7.39
CA GLY A 178 -1.25 20.44 6.41
C GLY A 178 -2.71 20.33 5.96
N ARG A 179 -3.42 19.26 6.35
CA ARG A 179 -4.77 18.93 5.87
C ARG A 179 -5.63 18.32 6.99
N PRO A 180 -5.84 19.06 8.11
CA PRO A 180 -6.56 18.51 9.25
C PRO A 180 -8.08 18.38 9.02
N ASP A 181 -8.62 19.14 8.06
CA ASP A 181 -10.05 19.28 7.77
C ASP A 181 -10.55 18.47 6.57
N TYR A 182 -9.67 17.77 5.85
CA TYR A 182 -10.04 17.08 4.60
C TYR A 182 -11.04 15.95 4.80
N LEU A 183 -10.97 15.24 5.91
CA LEU A 183 -11.97 14.23 6.24
C LEU A 183 -13.36 14.84 6.43
N ALA A 184 -13.44 15.96 7.16
CA ALA A 184 -14.70 16.66 7.37
C ALA A 184 -15.28 17.20 6.07
N LYS A 185 -14.45 17.75 5.19
CA LYS A 185 -14.86 18.19 3.84
C LYS A 185 -15.37 17.02 3.00
N ALA A 186 -14.67 15.88 3.02
CA ALA A 186 -15.10 14.69 2.29
C ALA A 186 -16.47 14.17 2.76
N VAL A 187 -16.67 14.09 4.07
CA VAL A 187 -17.97 13.69 4.66
C VAL A 187 -19.07 14.67 4.25
N HIS A 188 -18.81 15.98 4.28
CA HIS A 188 -19.79 16.99 3.86
C HIS A 188 -20.21 16.80 2.39
N ILE A 189 -19.23 16.60 1.48
CA ILE A 189 -19.50 16.35 0.07
C ILE A 189 -20.34 15.08 -0.13
N LEU A 190 -20.02 14.00 0.59
CA LEU A 190 -20.78 12.75 0.50
C LEU A 190 -22.24 12.94 0.93
N LEU A 191 -22.48 13.66 2.03
CA LEU A 191 -23.81 13.95 2.53
C LEU A 191 -24.61 14.86 1.59
N GLU A 192 -24.01 15.91 1.05
CA GLU A 192 -24.66 16.82 0.08
C GLU A 192 -25.05 16.11 -1.24
N ASN A 193 -24.36 15.01 -1.58
CA ASN A 193 -24.60 14.26 -2.82
C ASN A 193 -25.36 12.96 -2.59
N GLY A 194 -26.08 12.81 -1.49
CA GLY A 194 -27.07 11.76 -1.29
C GLY A 194 -26.76 10.66 -0.31
N LYS A 195 -25.56 10.65 0.30
CA LYS A 195 -25.27 9.71 1.39
C LYS A 195 -26.05 10.08 2.65
N SER A 196 -26.65 9.08 3.31
CA SER A 196 -27.31 9.28 4.60
C SER A 196 -26.30 9.35 5.73
N ALA A 197 -26.54 10.26 6.69
CA ALA A 197 -25.73 10.35 7.91
C ALA A 197 -25.80 9.05 8.76
N ASP A 198 -26.86 8.30 8.65
CA ASP A 198 -27.06 7.04 9.37
C ASP A 198 -26.21 5.89 8.83
N THR A 199 -25.63 6.05 7.64
CA THR A 199 -24.77 5.05 6.98
C THR A 199 -23.28 5.35 7.11
N VAL A 200 -22.89 6.42 7.82
CA VAL A 200 -21.48 6.78 8.02
C VAL A 200 -20.85 5.88 9.07
N CYS A 201 -19.93 5.03 8.63
CA CYS A 201 -19.04 4.25 9.49
C CYS A 201 -17.66 4.88 9.51
N GLY A 202 -17.01 4.91 10.66
CA GLY A 202 -15.64 5.40 10.81
C GLY A 202 -14.74 4.34 11.42
N LEU A 203 -13.64 4.05 10.78
CA LEU A 203 -12.51 3.32 11.31
C LEU A 203 -11.25 4.08 10.96
N SER A 204 -10.40 4.35 11.94
CA SER A 204 -9.07 4.92 11.70
C SER A 204 -8.02 3.85 11.94
N LEU A 205 -7.28 3.50 10.90
CA LEU A 205 -6.11 2.62 10.94
C LEU A 205 -4.82 3.47 10.94
N ILE A 206 -4.86 4.64 11.55
CA ILE A 206 -3.70 5.52 11.66
C ILE A 206 -2.78 4.96 12.73
N HIS A 207 -1.61 4.57 12.30
CA HIS A 207 -0.49 4.11 13.13
C HIS A 207 -0.77 2.82 13.90
N ILE A 208 -0.50 1.80 13.20
CA ILE A 208 0.07 0.64 13.87
C ILE A 208 1.52 0.98 14.19
#